data_d0520ea62e143f900d5d286080ec84c8
#
_entry.id   d0520ea62e143f900d5d286080ec84c8
#
_cell.length_a   1.000
_cell.length_b   1.000
_cell.length_c   1.000
_cell.angle_alpha   90.00
_cell.angle_beta   90.00
_cell.angle_gamma   90.00
#
_symmetry.space_group_name_H-M   'P 1'
#
loop_
_entity.id
_entity.type
_entity.pdbx_description
1 polymer ?
#
loop_
_entity_poly.entity_id
_entity_poly.type
_entity_poly.pdbx_seq_one_letter_code
_entity_poly.pdbx_strand_id
1 'polypeptide(L)'
;MEFVRRCEGFGRVMMIRKPSSSVPHLPLACWIAAVITTCLAPAAIAARYDLAIYGGTSAAVTAAVQATRMGKRVVVISPDERLGGLSSGGLGMTDTGNKAVIGGLAREFYHRIWRHYQTPAAWVWQQQEEYGNRGQGTPAIDGDARTMWVFEPHVAEQAFEDLIREHGVEVVRSAWLDRERGVRKNGQRIVSITTLDGKVYEAAMFIDATYEGDLMAAAGVDYHVGREANATYGEEHNGVQVGVLHHQHHFGAVKVPISPYRVPGDPASGILPRISGDPPGEFGAADKKVQAYCFRLCLTKDPRNRVEFPKPAAYDADQYELLLRVLQAGWWAYYQKFDEIPNGKTDCNNHGPFGFDNIGFNYAYPEASYERRREIIDEHRTYQQGLLWFIANDPRVPLDVQRGFREWGLARDEFAGTNHWPHQIYVREARRMIGSYVMTENELRKQKPTPDSVGMGSYTIDS
;
A
#
# COMPACT_ATOMS: atom_id res chain seq x y z
N MET A 1 -11.02 10.35 -41.42
CA MET A 1 -9.92 10.72 -42.30
C MET A 1 -8.74 9.91 -41.86
N GLU A 2 -8.65 8.69 -42.28
CA GLU A 2 -7.96 8.15 -43.48
C GLU A 2 -6.50 8.60 -43.58
N PHE A 3 -5.58 7.66 -43.35
CA PHE A 3 -4.59 7.30 -44.35
C PHE A 3 -3.99 5.90 -44.05
N VAL A 4 -4.51 4.94 -44.82
CA VAL A 4 -3.89 3.65 -45.13
C VAL A 4 -2.94 3.86 -46.28
N ARG A 5 -1.74 3.27 -46.30
CA ARG A 5 -1.08 2.84 -47.54
C ARG A 5 -0.23 1.58 -47.33
N ARG A 6 -0.73 0.55 -47.99
CA ARG A 6 -0.04 -0.64 -48.50
C ARG A 6 1.17 -0.29 -49.37
N CYS A 7 2.15 -1.17 -49.38
CA CYS A 7 2.92 -1.48 -50.56
C CYS A 7 3.13 -3.00 -50.64
N GLU A 8 2.46 -3.57 -51.60
CA GLU A 8 2.74 -4.88 -52.22
C GLU A 8 3.76 -4.70 -53.35
N GLY A 9 4.50 -5.75 -53.68
CA GLY A 9 4.98 -5.86 -55.02
C GLY A 9 6.21 -6.73 -55.31
N PHE A 10 5.96 -7.92 -55.83
CA PHE A 10 6.69 -8.64 -56.91
C PHE A 10 8.07 -9.27 -56.60
N GLY A 11 8.20 -10.46 -56.63
CA GLY A 11 8.25 -11.68 -57.37
C GLY A 11 9.13 -11.68 -58.65
N ARG A 12 10.18 -12.52 -58.63
CA ARG A 12 10.62 -13.20 -59.86
C ARG A 12 11.44 -14.46 -59.59
N VAL A 13 10.90 -15.56 -60.04
CA VAL A 13 11.53 -16.86 -60.25
C VAL A 13 12.52 -16.75 -61.42
N MET A 14 13.70 -17.33 -61.27
CA MET A 14 14.55 -17.70 -62.41
C MET A 14 15.20 -19.05 -62.21
N MET A 15 14.72 -20.02 -62.99
CA MET A 15 15.36 -21.31 -63.22
C MET A 15 16.45 -21.19 -64.27
N ILE A 16 17.61 -21.77 -64.07
CA ILE A 16 18.50 -22.23 -65.18
C ILE A 16 19.30 -23.45 -64.74
N ARG A 17 19.00 -24.53 -65.41
CA ARG A 17 19.69 -25.72 -65.94
C ARG A 17 21.08 -26.12 -65.43
N LYS A 18 21.15 -27.44 -65.21
CA LYS A 18 22.37 -28.30 -65.17
C LYS A 18 23.04 -28.39 -66.54
N PRO A 19 24.32 -28.70 -66.55
CA PRO A 19 24.76 -29.93 -67.27
C PRO A 19 25.64 -30.88 -66.45
N SER A 20 25.65 -32.10 -66.90
CA SER A 20 26.29 -33.29 -66.45
C SER A 20 27.78 -33.38 -66.79
N SER A 21 28.63 -34.06 -65.96
CA SER A 21 29.48 -35.14 -66.40
C SER A 21 30.42 -35.68 -65.32
N SER A 22 30.30 -36.97 -65.11
CA SER A 22 31.35 -38.01 -64.90
C SER A 22 32.34 -37.95 -63.74
N VAL A 23 32.27 -39.04 -62.99
CA VAL A 23 33.06 -39.66 -61.94
C VAL A 23 34.54 -39.92 -62.34
N PRO A 24 35.57 -40.11 -61.44
CA PRO A 24 35.63 -41.31 -60.62
C PRO A 24 36.17 -41.14 -59.16
N HIS A 25 35.98 -42.22 -58.43
CA HIS A 25 36.26 -42.56 -57.05
C HIS A 25 37.67 -42.33 -56.53
N LEU A 26 37.79 -42.03 -55.20
CA LEU A 26 38.50 -42.81 -54.18
C LEU A 26 38.30 -42.18 -52.78
N PRO A 27 38.33 -42.93 -51.68
CA PRO A 27 37.78 -42.57 -50.39
C PRO A 27 38.83 -42.03 -49.40
N LEU A 28 38.45 -41.01 -48.66
CA LEU A 28 39.14 -40.73 -47.40
C LEU A 28 38.10 -40.32 -46.34
N ALA A 29 37.88 -41.26 -45.45
CA ALA A 29 37.01 -41.03 -44.28
C ALA A 29 37.70 -40.04 -43.34
N CYS A 30 37.22 -38.81 -43.30
CA CYS A 30 37.50 -37.86 -42.23
C CYS A 30 36.29 -37.83 -41.25
N TRP A 31 36.44 -38.50 -40.17
CA TRP A 31 35.56 -38.36 -39.02
C TRP A 31 35.79 -36.99 -38.40
N ILE A 32 34.91 -36.02 -38.66
CA ILE A 32 34.83 -34.80 -37.89
C ILE A 32 33.98 -35.12 -36.64
N ALA A 33 34.64 -35.42 -35.54
CA ALA A 33 34.02 -35.44 -34.22
C ALA A 33 33.69 -34.01 -33.83
N ALA A 34 32.42 -33.60 -34.02
CA ALA A 34 31.91 -32.35 -33.45
C ALA A 34 31.85 -32.53 -31.91
N VAL A 35 32.87 -32.06 -31.23
CA VAL A 35 32.83 -31.88 -29.77
C VAL A 35 31.86 -30.77 -29.49
N ILE A 36 30.62 -31.12 -29.18
CA ILE A 36 29.65 -30.19 -28.59
C ILE A 36 30.14 -29.93 -27.17
N THR A 37 30.93 -28.90 -26.99
CA THR A 37 31.25 -28.34 -25.68
C THR A 37 30.00 -27.67 -25.16
N THR A 38 29.13 -28.38 -24.47
CA THR A 38 28.08 -27.80 -23.66
C THR A 38 28.78 -26.99 -22.56
N CYS A 39 28.88 -25.69 -22.74
CA CYS A 39 29.15 -24.77 -21.64
C CYS A 39 28.02 -24.91 -20.64
N LEU A 40 28.14 -25.83 -19.71
CA LEU A 40 27.40 -25.80 -18.45
C LEU A 40 27.87 -24.51 -17.75
N ALA A 41 27.11 -23.41 -17.91
CA ALA A 41 27.26 -22.29 -17.02
C ALA A 41 27.18 -22.83 -15.58
N PRO A 42 28.14 -22.54 -14.69
CA PRO A 42 28.04 -22.99 -13.32
C PRO A 42 26.70 -22.47 -12.79
N ALA A 43 25.82 -23.39 -12.38
CA ALA A 43 24.62 -23.03 -11.65
C ALA A 43 25.10 -22.21 -10.44
N ALA A 44 24.77 -20.93 -10.42
CA ALA A 44 25.07 -20.10 -9.26
C ALA A 44 24.44 -20.80 -8.06
N ILE A 45 25.29 -21.26 -7.14
CA ILE A 45 24.83 -21.87 -5.90
C ILE A 45 24.05 -20.76 -5.20
N ALA A 46 22.73 -20.91 -5.16
CA ALA A 46 21.86 -19.94 -4.48
C ALA A 46 22.36 -19.78 -3.05
N ALA A 47 22.61 -18.54 -2.65
CA ALA A 47 23.14 -18.29 -1.32
C ALA A 47 22.09 -18.71 -0.28
N ARG A 48 22.44 -19.64 0.59
CA ARG A 48 21.53 -20.11 1.63
C ARG A 48 21.49 -19.12 2.79
N TYR A 49 20.29 -18.61 3.09
CA TYR A 49 20.03 -17.71 4.22
C TYR A 49 19.48 -18.47 5.43
N ASP A 50 19.67 -17.93 6.63
CA ASP A 50 18.93 -18.39 7.80
C ASP A 50 17.47 -17.95 7.70
N LEU A 51 17.24 -16.74 7.17
CA LEU A 51 15.92 -16.12 7.06
C LEU A 51 15.77 -15.39 5.74
N ALA A 52 14.69 -15.66 5.01
CA ALA A 52 14.23 -14.88 3.87
C ALA A 52 12.90 -14.20 4.25
N ILE A 53 12.84 -12.88 4.07
CA ILE A 53 11.68 -12.06 4.38
C ILE A 53 11.12 -11.53 3.07
N TYR A 54 9.88 -11.86 2.76
CA TYR A 54 9.17 -11.33 1.60
C TYR A 54 8.30 -10.13 2.01
N GLY A 55 8.54 -8.97 1.39
CA GLY A 55 7.91 -7.70 1.68
C GLY A 55 8.90 -6.59 2.03
N GLY A 56 8.49 -5.32 1.86
CA GLY A 56 9.31 -4.12 2.14
C GLY A 56 8.75 -3.25 3.28
N THR A 57 7.81 -3.76 4.07
CA THR A 57 7.13 -3.00 5.11
C THR A 57 8.02 -2.73 6.33
N SER A 58 7.55 -1.91 7.26
CA SER A 58 8.21 -1.70 8.56
C SER A 58 8.44 -3.01 9.32
N ALA A 59 7.52 -3.98 9.18
CA ALA A 59 7.66 -5.32 9.76
C ALA A 59 8.86 -6.08 9.14
N ALA A 60 9.05 -5.98 7.82
CA ALA A 60 10.19 -6.60 7.15
C ALA A 60 11.51 -6.03 7.67
N VAL A 61 11.61 -4.70 7.76
CA VAL A 61 12.83 -4.02 8.24
C VAL A 61 13.15 -4.42 9.68
N THR A 62 12.17 -4.36 10.59
CA THR A 62 12.40 -4.68 12.01
C THR A 62 12.74 -6.16 12.22
N ALA A 63 12.08 -7.07 11.50
CA ALA A 63 12.41 -8.50 11.56
C ALA A 63 13.83 -8.78 11.04
N ALA A 64 14.22 -8.15 9.91
CA ALA A 64 15.55 -8.31 9.34
C ALA A 64 16.64 -7.79 10.27
N VAL A 65 16.48 -6.59 10.80
CA VAL A 65 17.43 -5.97 11.75
C VAL A 65 17.58 -6.83 13.00
N GLN A 66 16.46 -7.29 13.60
CA GLN A 66 16.52 -8.11 14.78
C GLN A 66 17.20 -9.45 14.52
N ALA A 67 16.90 -10.13 13.42
CA ALA A 67 17.53 -11.39 13.06
C ALA A 67 19.05 -11.21 12.82
N THR A 68 19.43 -10.12 12.15
CA THR A 68 20.86 -9.79 11.94
C THR A 68 21.59 -9.53 13.26
N ARG A 69 20.96 -8.80 14.20
CA ARG A 69 21.50 -8.62 15.57
C ARG A 69 21.70 -9.94 16.32
N MET A 70 20.91 -10.96 15.97
CA MET A 70 21.04 -12.33 16.49
C MET A 70 22.07 -13.19 15.71
N GLY A 71 22.87 -12.57 14.82
CA GLY A 71 23.90 -13.26 14.03
C GLY A 71 23.36 -14.11 12.89
N LYS A 72 22.13 -13.86 12.42
CA LYS A 72 21.51 -14.58 11.31
C LYS A 72 21.84 -13.93 9.97
N ARG A 73 22.04 -14.75 8.95
CA ARG A 73 22.14 -14.30 7.57
C ARG A 73 20.75 -14.10 7.00
N VAL A 74 20.41 -12.86 6.68
CA VAL A 74 19.07 -12.44 6.30
C VAL A 74 19.07 -11.83 4.90
N VAL A 75 18.00 -12.08 4.14
CA VAL A 75 17.66 -11.32 2.92
C VAL A 75 16.24 -10.82 3.00
N VAL A 76 16.04 -9.56 2.64
CA VAL A 76 14.72 -8.95 2.39
C VAL A 76 14.47 -8.95 0.89
N ILE A 77 13.36 -9.54 0.45
CA ILE A 77 12.93 -9.63 -0.95
C ILE A 77 11.66 -8.80 -1.05
N SER A 78 11.78 -7.58 -1.54
CA SER A 78 10.67 -6.62 -1.57
C SER A 78 10.08 -6.50 -2.98
N PRO A 79 8.75 -6.63 -3.14
CA PRO A 79 8.08 -6.24 -4.37
C PRO A 79 8.18 -4.73 -4.62
N ASP A 80 8.35 -3.95 -3.54
CA ASP A 80 8.42 -2.51 -3.58
C ASP A 80 9.85 -2.01 -3.76
N GLU A 81 9.96 -0.82 -4.35
CA GLU A 81 11.23 -0.12 -4.50
C GLU A 81 11.68 0.54 -3.19
N ARG A 82 10.73 0.96 -2.36
CA ARG A 82 10.95 1.69 -1.10
C ARG A 82 10.62 0.83 0.11
N LEU A 83 11.28 1.11 1.22
CA LEU A 83 11.08 0.40 2.48
C LEU A 83 10.22 1.20 3.47
N GLY A 84 9.61 0.47 4.41
CA GLY A 84 8.80 1.05 5.48
C GLY A 84 7.29 0.97 5.24
N GLY A 85 6.88 0.62 4.01
CA GLY A 85 5.48 0.49 3.64
C GLY A 85 4.72 1.79 3.89
N LEU A 86 3.60 1.74 4.61
CA LEU A 86 2.76 2.91 4.85
C LEU A 86 3.41 3.94 5.78
N SER A 87 4.30 3.53 6.69
CA SER A 87 5.01 4.46 7.58
C SER A 87 5.88 5.46 6.82
N SER A 88 6.45 5.05 5.67
CA SER A 88 7.17 5.92 4.73
C SER A 88 6.29 6.37 3.55
N GLY A 89 5.11 5.78 3.39
CA GLY A 89 4.17 5.99 2.29
C GLY A 89 3.04 6.98 2.58
N GLY A 90 3.17 7.83 3.60
CA GLY A 90 2.24 8.93 3.86
C GLY A 90 1.57 8.95 5.23
N LEU A 91 1.59 7.84 5.98
CA LEU A 91 1.04 7.79 7.35
C LEU A 91 2.05 8.40 8.33
N GLY A 92 2.07 9.73 8.41
CA GLY A 92 2.99 10.49 9.26
C GLY A 92 2.48 10.77 10.67
N MET A 93 1.16 10.64 10.91
CA MET A 93 0.52 10.79 12.21
C MET A 93 0.34 9.43 12.87
N THR A 94 1.14 9.12 13.89
CA THR A 94 1.00 7.84 14.59
C THR A 94 -0.15 7.86 15.57
N ASP A 95 -1.10 6.95 15.41
CA ASP A 95 -2.13 6.67 16.39
C ASP A 95 -1.51 6.08 17.67
N THR A 96 -1.75 6.70 18.80
CA THR A 96 -1.11 6.31 20.05
C THR A 96 -2.10 6.31 21.22
N GLY A 97 -2.00 5.24 22.02
CA GLY A 97 -2.55 5.20 23.36
C GLY A 97 -1.44 5.43 24.40
N ASN A 98 -1.12 4.41 25.20
CA ASN A 98 -0.01 4.47 26.14
C ASN A 98 1.33 4.24 25.44
N LYS A 99 2.04 5.32 25.13
CA LYS A 99 3.36 5.28 24.45
C LYS A 99 4.44 4.55 25.26
N ALA A 100 4.31 4.48 26.58
CA ALA A 100 5.30 3.85 27.44
C ALA A 100 5.45 2.34 27.20
N VAL A 101 4.41 1.68 26.65
CA VAL A 101 4.44 0.25 26.35
C VAL A 101 5.12 -0.08 25.01
N ILE A 102 5.33 0.91 24.17
CA ILE A 102 6.01 0.73 22.88
C ILE A 102 7.51 0.61 23.13
N GLY A 103 8.09 -0.54 22.80
CA GLY A 103 9.49 -0.87 23.07
C GLY A 103 10.27 -1.33 21.85
N GLY A 104 11.46 -1.90 22.10
CA GLY A 104 12.29 -2.54 21.08
C GLY A 104 12.60 -1.65 19.87
N LEU A 105 12.62 -2.25 18.70
CA LEU A 105 12.93 -1.56 17.44
C LEU A 105 11.88 -0.50 17.06
N ALA A 106 10.63 -0.64 17.48
CA ALA A 106 9.63 0.40 17.26
C ALA A 106 10.02 1.69 18.01
N ARG A 107 10.40 1.59 19.29
CA ARG A 107 10.89 2.76 20.04
C ARG A 107 12.19 3.31 19.44
N GLU A 108 13.09 2.46 18.96
CA GLU A 108 14.32 2.89 18.28
C GLU A 108 14.00 3.70 17.01
N PHE A 109 13.01 3.29 16.22
CA PHE A 109 12.53 4.05 15.07
C PHE A 109 12.05 5.45 15.49
N TYR A 110 11.15 5.56 16.48
CA TYR A 110 10.67 6.87 16.96
C TYR A 110 11.76 7.71 17.61
N HIS A 111 12.80 7.08 18.18
CA HIS A 111 13.98 7.79 18.65
C HIS A 111 14.81 8.37 17.51
N ARG A 112 14.97 7.65 16.39
CA ARG A 112 15.65 8.15 15.17
C ARG A 112 14.92 9.36 14.59
N ILE A 113 13.60 9.30 14.53
CA ILE A 113 12.75 10.43 14.13
C ILE A 113 13.00 11.63 15.07
N TRP A 114 12.96 11.42 16.38
CA TRP A 114 13.25 12.47 17.35
C TRP A 114 14.62 13.10 17.14
N ARG A 115 15.67 12.30 16.93
CA ARG A 115 17.03 12.79 16.66
C ARG A 115 17.10 13.66 15.41
N HIS A 116 16.39 13.32 14.35
CA HIS A 116 16.33 14.11 13.13
C HIS A 116 15.83 15.52 13.43
N TYR A 117 14.71 15.65 14.11
CA TYR A 117 14.08 16.94 14.39
C TYR A 117 14.74 17.72 15.55
N GLN A 118 15.82 17.22 16.17
CA GLN A 118 16.66 18.00 17.07
C GLN A 118 17.64 18.92 16.32
N THR A 119 17.78 18.76 15.01
CA THR A 119 18.67 19.58 14.21
C THR A 119 17.92 20.74 13.56
N PRO A 120 18.44 21.99 13.62
CA PRO A 120 17.78 23.12 12.95
C PRO A 120 17.58 22.90 11.44
N ALA A 121 18.47 22.13 10.80
CA ALA A 121 18.38 21.81 9.38
C ALA A 121 17.18 20.93 8.99
N ALA A 122 16.54 20.26 9.94
CA ALA A 122 15.32 19.48 9.70
C ALA A 122 14.07 20.36 9.52
N TRP A 123 14.12 21.63 9.94
CA TRP A 123 13.02 22.57 9.90
C TRP A 123 13.16 23.53 8.71
N VAL A 124 12.88 23.03 7.52
CA VAL A 124 13.10 23.74 6.24
C VAL A 124 12.02 24.77 5.94
N TRP A 125 10.78 24.43 6.22
CA TRP A 125 9.60 25.24 5.84
C TRP A 125 8.90 25.88 7.03
N GLN A 126 9.27 25.52 8.25
CA GLN A 126 8.67 25.98 9.49
C GLN A 126 9.74 26.07 10.57
N GLN A 127 9.61 26.98 11.52
CA GLN A 127 10.46 26.94 12.71
C GLN A 127 9.95 25.90 13.69
N GLN A 128 10.85 25.28 14.44
CA GLN A 128 10.47 24.24 15.42
C GLN A 128 9.42 24.75 16.44
N GLU A 129 9.58 25.99 16.86
CA GLU A 129 8.70 26.66 17.84
C GLU A 129 7.27 26.86 17.30
N GLU A 130 7.12 26.99 15.98
CA GLU A 130 5.83 27.18 15.32
C GLU A 130 5.04 25.88 15.16
N TYR A 131 5.70 24.73 15.25
CA TYR A 131 5.08 23.42 15.03
C TYR A 131 4.00 23.09 16.08
N GLY A 132 4.09 23.63 17.30
CA GLY A 132 3.05 23.51 18.34
C GLY A 132 2.94 22.13 18.97
N ASN A 133 3.77 21.16 18.63
CA ASN A 133 3.93 19.85 19.25
C ASN A 133 2.63 19.01 19.35
N ARG A 134 1.75 19.08 18.35
CA ARG A 134 0.48 18.34 18.34
C ARG A 134 0.69 16.89 17.93
N GLY A 135 0.06 15.97 18.63
CA GLY A 135 0.00 14.54 18.30
C GLY A 135 -1.38 13.98 18.60
N GLN A 136 -1.57 12.70 18.33
CA GLN A 136 -2.82 11.98 18.56
C GLN A 136 -3.09 11.82 20.07
N GLY A 137 -3.83 12.74 20.67
CA GLY A 137 -4.17 12.72 22.10
C GLY A 137 -3.01 12.95 23.08
N THR A 138 -1.77 13.04 22.60
CA THR A 138 -0.55 13.27 23.38
C THR A 138 0.43 14.11 22.53
N PRO A 139 1.42 14.80 23.14
CA PRO A 139 2.42 15.54 22.39
C PRO A 139 3.13 14.68 21.34
N ALA A 140 3.41 15.24 20.17
CA ALA A 140 4.18 14.56 19.13
C ALA A 140 5.62 14.29 19.57
N ILE A 141 6.26 15.28 20.19
CA ILE A 141 7.63 15.20 20.71
C ILE A 141 7.56 14.91 22.19
N ASP A 142 8.18 13.82 22.59
CA ASP A 142 8.42 13.45 23.98
C ASP A 142 9.92 13.59 24.28
N GLY A 143 10.29 14.69 24.93
CA GLY A 143 11.69 15.00 25.25
C GLY A 143 12.30 14.07 26.30
N ASP A 144 11.52 13.63 27.26
CA ASP A 144 11.98 12.74 28.34
C ASP A 144 12.24 11.33 27.78
N ALA A 145 11.32 10.81 26.97
CA ALA A 145 11.48 9.51 26.31
C ALA A 145 12.37 9.58 25.06
N ARG A 146 12.71 10.78 24.60
CA ARG A 146 13.47 11.04 23.36
C ARG A 146 12.86 10.33 22.16
N THR A 147 11.55 10.51 21.96
CA THR A 147 10.79 9.94 20.84
C THR A 147 9.94 11.01 20.19
N MET A 148 9.68 10.84 18.90
CA MET A 148 8.76 11.68 18.15
C MET A 148 7.80 10.81 17.32
N TRP A 149 6.51 11.07 17.46
CA TRP A 149 5.44 10.19 17.02
C TRP A 149 4.70 10.72 15.78
N VAL A 150 5.12 11.86 15.30
CA VAL A 150 4.60 12.51 14.10
C VAL A 150 5.79 12.93 13.24
N PHE A 151 5.76 12.66 11.95
CA PHE A 151 6.92 12.82 11.08
C PHE A 151 6.54 12.96 9.61
N GLU A 152 7.48 13.49 8.85
CA GLU A 152 7.40 13.56 7.39
C GLU A 152 7.71 12.20 6.76
N PRO A 153 7.06 11.83 5.63
CA PRO A 153 7.26 10.53 4.99
C PRO A 153 8.72 10.22 4.63
N HIS A 154 9.45 11.18 4.05
CA HIS A 154 10.85 10.99 3.67
C HIS A 154 11.77 10.75 4.88
N VAL A 155 11.44 11.33 6.04
CA VAL A 155 12.23 11.12 7.28
C VAL A 155 12.04 9.69 7.80
N ALA A 156 10.83 9.16 7.70
CA ALA A 156 10.56 7.76 8.02
C ALA A 156 11.28 6.81 7.06
N GLU A 157 11.23 7.08 5.75
CA GLU A 157 11.96 6.30 4.74
C GLU A 157 13.46 6.26 5.06
N GLN A 158 14.06 7.42 5.32
CA GLN A 158 15.48 7.51 5.69
C GLN A 158 15.81 6.72 6.95
N ALA A 159 14.94 6.76 7.98
CA ALA A 159 15.15 6.01 9.21
C ALA A 159 15.16 4.48 8.97
N PHE A 160 14.31 3.96 8.08
CA PHE A 160 14.32 2.55 7.70
C PHE A 160 15.53 2.18 6.85
N GLU A 161 15.93 3.02 5.90
CA GLU A 161 17.14 2.81 5.09
C GLU A 161 18.40 2.80 5.97
N ASP A 162 18.48 3.68 6.95
CA ASP A 162 19.58 3.74 7.90
C ASP A 162 19.67 2.45 8.75
N LEU A 163 18.52 1.96 9.24
CA LEU A 163 18.45 0.70 9.98
C LEU A 163 18.99 -0.47 9.15
N ILE A 164 18.58 -0.59 7.90
CA ILE A 164 19.03 -1.63 6.97
C ILE A 164 20.54 -1.52 6.71
N ARG A 165 21.02 -0.31 6.41
CA ARG A 165 22.42 -0.04 6.09
C ARG A 165 23.35 -0.30 7.28
N GLU A 166 22.99 0.18 8.47
CA GLU A 166 23.80 0.04 9.69
C GLU A 166 23.99 -1.42 10.11
N HIS A 167 23.02 -2.29 9.78
CA HIS A 167 23.07 -3.71 10.11
C HIS A 167 23.53 -4.57 8.91
N GLY A 168 23.85 -3.97 7.76
CA GLY A 168 24.32 -4.71 6.60
C GLY A 168 23.32 -5.72 6.05
N VAL A 169 22.02 -5.46 6.17
CA VAL A 169 20.97 -6.34 5.67
C VAL A 169 20.94 -6.31 4.15
N GLU A 170 20.98 -7.47 3.52
CA GLU A 170 20.80 -7.61 2.08
C GLU A 170 19.33 -7.36 1.70
N VAL A 171 19.08 -6.43 0.76
CA VAL A 171 17.74 -6.09 0.26
C VAL A 171 17.71 -6.21 -1.26
N VAL A 172 16.77 -6.98 -1.76
CA VAL A 172 16.46 -7.10 -3.19
C VAL A 172 15.12 -6.43 -3.44
N ARG A 173 15.12 -5.34 -4.22
CA ARG A 173 13.94 -4.52 -4.48
C ARG A 173 13.30 -4.87 -5.81
N SER A 174 12.04 -4.48 -5.99
CA SER A 174 11.24 -4.74 -7.20
C SER A 174 11.22 -6.23 -7.56
N ALA A 175 11.28 -7.10 -6.56
CA ALA A 175 11.37 -8.55 -6.68
C ALA A 175 10.03 -9.20 -6.30
N TRP A 176 9.20 -9.43 -7.32
CA TRP A 176 7.85 -9.96 -7.17
C TRP A 176 7.85 -11.49 -7.08
N LEU A 177 7.18 -12.05 -6.09
CA LEU A 177 7.04 -13.52 -5.94
C LEU A 177 6.29 -14.11 -7.14
N ASP A 178 6.79 -15.21 -7.69
CA ASP A 178 5.97 -16.08 -8.55
C ASP A 178 4.94 -16.81 -7.65
N ARG A 179 3.74 -16.25 -7.56
CA ARG A 179 2.69 -16.76 -6.68
C ARG A 179 2.14 -18.13 -7.08
N GLU A 180 2.31 -18.52 -8.34
CA GLU A 180 1.78 -19.78 -8.85
C GLU A 180 2.75 -20.95 -8.64
N ARG A 181 4.06 -20.72 -8.85
CA ARG A 181 5.06 -21.80 -8.89
C ARG A 181 6.30 -21.48 -8.07
N GLY A 182 6.38 -20.27 -7.51
CA GLY A 182 7.59 -19.79 -6.85
C GLY A 182 7.86 -20.39 -5.48
N VAL A 183 6.90 -21.03 -4.81
CA VAL A 183 7.12 -21.59 -3.48
C VAL A 183 7.41 -23.08 -3.56
N ARG A 184 8.65 -23.46 -3.25
CA ARG A 184 9.06 -24.86 -3.18
C ARG A 184 9.06 -25.34 -1.73
N LYS A 185 8.40 -26.48 -1.48
CA LYS A 185 8.31 -27.11 -0.16
C LYS A 185 8.95 -28.51 -0.17
N ASN A 186 9.44 -28.93 1.00
CA ASN A 186 9.74 -30.31 1.34
C ASN A 186 8.81 -30.72 2.50
N GLY A 187 7.80 -31.51 2.18
CA GLY A 187 6.66 -31.73 3.08
C GLY A 187 5.94 -30.42 3.38
N GLN A 188 5.81 -30.08 4.64
CA GLN A 188 5.17 -28.84 5.09
C GLN A 188 6.14 -27.63 5.12
N ARG A 189 7.45 -27.88 4.97
CA ARG A 189 8.47 -26.85 5.13
C ARG A 189 8.76 -26.14 3.80
N ILE A 190 8.70 -24.82 3.78
CA ILE A 190 9.21 -24.02 2.66
C ILE A 190 10.74 -24.14 2.64
N VAL A 191 11.33 -24.42 1.46
CA VAL A 191 12.78 -24.51 1.28
C VAL A 191 13.33 -23.42 0.37
N SER A 192 12.53 -22.89 -0.54
CA SER A 192 12.90 -21.75 -1.37
C SER A 192 11.68 -20.99 -1.87
N ILE A 193 11.90 -19.72 -2.21
CA ILE A 193 10.97 -18.91 -2.99
C ILE A 193 11.65 -18.43 -4.28
N THR A 194 10.87 -18.26 -5.33
CA THR A 194 11.32 -17.80 -6.65
C THR A 194 10.55 -16.54 -7.02
N THR A 195 11.24 -15.55 -7.52
CA THR A 195 10.64 -14.30 -8.02
C THR A 195 10.38 -14.38 -9.53
N LEU A 196 9.52 -13.49 -10.05
CA LEU A 196 9.12 -13.48 -11.47
C LEU A 196 10.30 -13.28 -12.43
N ASP A 197 11.42 -12.73 -11.97
CA ASP A 197 12.67 -12.63 -12.74
C ASP A 197 13.51 -13.93 -12.70
N GLY A 198 12.98 -15.00 -12.09
CA GLY A 198 13.58 -16.33 -12.03
C GLY A 198 14.63 -16.51 -10.95
N LYS A 199 14.89 -15.50 -10.10
CA LYS A 199 15.83 -15.66 -8.98
C LYS A 199 15.26 -16.54 -7.88
N VAL A 200 16.09 -17.43 -7.34
CA VAL A 200 15.72 -18.38 -6.28
C VAL A 200 16.42 -17.99 -4.98
N TYR A 201 15.65 -17.95 -3.91
CA TYR A 201 16.13 -17.65 -2.55
C TYR A 201 15.88 -18.86 -1.65
N GLU A 202 16.96 -19.52 -1.22
CA GLU A 202 16.91 -20.64 -0.28
C GLU A 202 17.16 -20.17 1.15
N ALA A 203 16.30 -20.57 2.09
CA ALA A 203 16.44 -20.19 3.49
C ALA A 203 15.98 -21.30 4.44
N ALA A 204 16.43 -21.19 5.69
CA ALA A 204 15.97 -22.07 6.75
C ALA A 204 14.55 -21.72 7.22
N MET A 205 14.22 -20.43 7.24
CA MET A 205 12.92 -19.87 7.66
C MET A 205 12.48 -18.78 6.70
N PHE A 206 11.15 -18.55 6.62
CA PHE A 206 10.54 -17.54 5.78
C PHE A 206 9.55 -16.71 6.60
N ILE A 207 9.50 -15.42 6.31
CA ILE A 207 8.49 -14.49 6.84
C ILE A 207 7.78 -13.84 5.66
N ASP A 208 6.44 -13.84 5.68
CA ASP A 208 5.64 -12.94 4.86
C ASP A 208 5.42 -11.64 5.65
N ALA A 209 6.00 -10.55 5.16
CA ALA A 209 5.89 -9.22 5.73
C ALA A 209 5.23 -8.25 4.74
N THR A 210 4.40 -8.77 3.85
CA THR A 210 3.54 -7.98 2.96
C THR A 210 2.23 -7.61 3.66
N TYR A 211 1.50 -6.67 3.10
CA TYR A 211 0.13 -6.38 3.52
C TYR A 211 -0.86 -7.42 2.99
N GLU A 212 -0.51 -8.05 1.86
CA GLU A 212 -1.37 -8.94 1.09
C GLU A 212 -1.34 -10.39 1.54
N GLY A 213 -0.24 -10.85 2.17
CA GLY A 213 -0.06 -12.24 2.53
C GLY A 213 0.15 -13.16 1.32
N ASP A 214 0.87 -12.69 0.30
CA ASP A 214 1.06 -13.44 -0.96
C ASP A 214 1.94 -14.68 -0.79
N LEU A 215 3.01 -14.60 0.01
CA LEU A 215 3.85 -15.75 0.30
C LEU A 215 3.10 -16.77 1.15
N MET A 216 2.34 -16.32 2.12
CA MET A 216 1.48 -17.13 2.97
C MET A 216 0.49 -17.95 2.13
N ALA A 217 -0.23 -17.29 1.23
CA ALA A 217 -1.19 -17.94 0.34
C ALA A 217 -0.52 -18.92 -0.63
N ALA A 218 0.59 -18.50 -1.27
CA ALA A 218 1.35 -19.35 -2.19
C ALA A 218 1.97 -20.58 -1.51
N ALA A 219 2.26 -20.49 -0.20
CA ALA A 219 2.71 -21.61 0.60
C ALA A 219 1.60 -22.60 0.97
N GLY A 220 0.32 -22.24 0.71
CA GLY A 220 -0.85 -23.07 1.06
C GLY A 220 -1.16 -23.03 2.55
N VAL A 221 -0.90 -21.91 3.21
CA VAL A 221 -1.35 -21.64 4.59
C VAL A 221 -2.79 -21.15 4.54
N ASP A 222 -3.63 -21.66 5.42
CA ASP A 222 -5.05 -21.26 5.49
C ASP A 222 -5.19 -19.79 5.92
N TYR A 223 -6.11 -19.08 5.28
CA TYR A 223 -6.38 -17.67 5.56
C TYR A 223 -7.85 -17.32 5.31
N HIS A 224 -8.26 -16.19 5.84
CA HIS A 224 -9.57 -15.58 5.59
C HIS A 224 -9.43 -14.22 4.88
N VAL A 225 -10.42 -13.88 4.05
CA VAL A 225 -10.55 -12.55 3.41
C VAL A 225 -11.98 -12.06 3.65
N GLY A 226 -12.09 -10.78 4.03
CA GLY A 226 -13.36 -10.17 4.41
C GLY A 226 -13.64 -10.30 5.91
N ARG A 227 -14.86 -10.07 6.33
CA ARG A 227 -15.25 -10.15 7.75
C ARG A 227 -15.67 -11.58 8.10
N GLU A 228 -15.15 -12.10 9.21
CA GLU A 228 -15.70 -13.32 9.83
C GLU A 228 -17.01 -12.98 10.58
N ALA A 229 -17.90 -13.94 10.68
CA ALA A 229 -19.07 -13.75 11.53
C ALA A 229 -18.67 -13.57 12.99
N ASN A 230 -19.40 -12.74 13.74
CA ASN A 230 -19.19 -12.57 15.19
C ASN A 230 -19.10 -13.91 15.94
N ALA A 231 -19.90 -14.89 15.54
CA ALA A 231 -19.92 -16.21 16.16
C ALA A 231 -18.64 -17.03 15.93
N THR A 232 -17.83 -16.73 14.91
CA THR A 232 -16.64 -17.52 14.56
C THR A 232 -15.63 -17.57 15.72
N TYR A 233 -15.40 -16.44 16.36
CA TYR A 233 -14.46 -16.32 17.47
C TYR A 233 -15.14 -15.80 18.76
N GLY A 234 -16.45 -15.57 18.74
CA GLY A 234 -17.19 -15.01 19.86
C GLY A 234 -16.90 -13.53 20.07
N GLU A 235 -16.78 -12.78 18.97
CA GLU A 235 -16.54 -11.35 18.96
C GLU A 235 -17.84 -10.56 18.80
N GLU A 236 -17.84 -9.29 19.15
CA GLU A 236 -19.01 -8.40 19.02
C GLU A 236 -18.91 -7.49 17.79
N HIS A 237 -17.68 -7.14 17.35
CA HIS A 237 -17.42 -6.07 16.38
C HIS A 237 -16.79 -6.54 15.06
N ASN A 238 -16.70 -7.85 14.83
CA ASN A 238 -16.00 -8.37 13.66
C ASN A 238 -16.88 -8.45 12.40
N GLY A 239 -18.06 -9.02 12.50
CA GLY A 239 -18.97 -9.19 11.35
C GLY A 239 -19.61 -7.90 10.85
N VAL A 240 -20.64 -8.03 10.04
CA VAL A 240 -21.41 -6.88 9.53
C VAL A 240 -22.00 -6.07 10.68
N GLN A 241 -21.76 -4.77 10.72
CA GLN A 241 -22.14 -3.87 11.81
C GLN A 241 -23.30 -2.94 11.42
N VAL A 242 -24.43 -3.49 11.00
CA VAL A 242 -25.62 -2.71 10.65
C VAL A 242 -26.26 -2.12 11.90
N GLY A 243 -26.49 -0.81 11.88
CA GLY A 243 -27.12 -0.08 12.99
C GLY A 243 -26.18 0.28 14.13
N VAL A 244 -24.91 -0.12 14.08
CA VAL A 244 -23.87 0.31 15.03
C VAL A 244 -23.17 1.53 14.45
N LEU A 245 -23.26 2.65 15.15
CA LEU A 245 -22.74 3.95 14.69
C LEU A 245 -21.84 4.54 15.76
N HIS A 246 -20.63 3.98 15.91
CA HIS A 246 -19.68 4.39 16.96
C HIS A 246 -19.30 5.87 16.86
N HIS A 247 -19.11 6.36 15.63
CA HIS A 247 -18.77 7.76 15.35
C HIS A 247 -19.94 8.55 14.76
N GLN A 248 -21.18 8.08 14.94
CA GLN A 248 -22.40 8.55 14.28
C GLN A 248 -22.36 8.30 12.76
N HIS A 249 -23.50 8.37 12.12
CA HIS A 249 -23.56 8.30 10.67
C HIS A 249 -23.05 9.62 10.10
N HIS A 250 -22.01 9.59 9.28
CA HIS A 250 -21.36 10.79 8.75
C HIS A 250 -22.33 11.71 7.99
N PHE A 251 -23.33 11.18 7.30
CA PHE A 251 -24.41 11.98 6.70
C PHE A 251 -25.31 12.66 7.75
N GLY A 252 -25.32 12.22 9.00
CA GLY A 252 -25.97 12.92 10.10
C GLY A 252 -25.37 14.29 10.42
N ALA A 253 -24.15 14.56 10.02
CA ALA A 253 -23.53 15.87 10.11
C ALA A 253 -24.08 16.86 9.05
N VAL A 254 -24.74 16.37 8.01
CA VAL A 254 -25.41 17.18 6.99
C VAL A 254 -26.84 17.47 7.43
N LYS A 255 -27.17 18.75 7.57
CA LYS A 255 -28.46 19.18 8.15
C LYS A 255 -29.68 18.98 7.24
N VAL A 256 -29.45 18.64 5.98
CA VAL A 256 -30.49 18.42 4.98
C VAL A 256 -30.36 17.01 4.36
N PRO A 257 -31.48 16.36 3.99
CA PRO A 257 -31.42 15.09 3.31
C PRO A 257 -30.67 15.19 1.98
N ILE A 258 -29.74 14.25 1.74
CA ILE A 258 -29.01 14.15 0.48
C ILE A 258 -29.62 13.00 -0.33
N SER A 259 -30.16 13.31 -1.50
CA SER A 259 -30.72 12.29 -2.39
C SER A 259 -29.62 11.42 -3.00
N PRO A 260 -29.73 10.07 -2.96
CA PRO A 260 -28.79 9.16 -3.58
C PRO A 260 -29.03 8.96 -5.08
N TYR A 261 -30.13 9.50 -5.62
CA TYR A 261 -30.57 9.27 -7.00
C TYR A 261 -30.01 10.32 -7.95
N ARG A 262 -29.85 9.98 -9.22
CA ARG A 262 -29.37 10.90 -10.27
C ARG A 262 -30.25 12.14 -10.36
N VAL A 263 -31.57 11.97 -10.42
CA VAL A 263 -32.55 13.04 -10.25
C VAL A 263 -33.00 13.02 -8.79
N PRO A 264 -32.77 14.10 -8.02
CA PRO A 264 -33.15 14.11 -6.61
C PRO A 264 -34.62 13.77 -6.39
N GLY A 265 -34.88 12.77 -5.53
CA GLY A 265 -36.22 12.32 -5.19
C GLY A 265 -36.85 11.31 -6.16
N ASP A 266 -36.19 11.01 -7.29
CA ASP A 266 -36.69 10.03 -8.27
C ASP A 266 -35.84 8.74 -8.28
N PRO A 267 -36.30 7.64 -7.62
CA PRO A 267 -35.61 6.36 -7.64
C PRO A 267 -35.47 5.74 -9.04
N ALA A 268 -36.40 6.03 -9.96
CA ALA A 268 -36.36 5.50 -11.31
C ALA A 268 -35.19 6.08 -12.15
N SER A 269 -34.63 7.21 -11.74
CA SER A 269 -33.44 7.80 -12.37
C SER A 269 -32.14 7.03 -12.13
N GLY A 270 -32.14 6.03 -11.23
CA GLY A 270 -30.97 5.28 -10.81
C GLY A 270 -30.14 6.00 -9.74
N ILE A 271 -29.23 5.25 -9.10
CA ILE A 271 -28.34 5.78 -8.06
C ILE A 271 -27.14 6.53 -8.65
N LEU A 272 -26.59 7.44 -7.88
CA LEU A 272 -25.36 8.15 -8.22
C LEU A 272 -24.15 7.21 -8.23
N PRO A 273 -23.10 7.54 -8.99
CA PRO A 273 -21.82 6.86 -8.86
C PRO A 273 -21.32 6.85 -7.40
N ARG A 274 -20.53 5.85 -7.06
CA ARG A 274 -19.95 5.65 -5.71
C ARG A 274 -20.98 5.32 -4.62
N ILE A 275 -22.20 4.98 -4.98
CA ILE A 275 -23.21 4.46 -4.07
C ILE A 275 -23.48 2.99 -4.43
N SER A 276 -23.40 2.10 -3.46
CA SER A 276 -23.81 0.70 -3.64
C SER A 276 -25.34 0.56 -3.53
N GLY A 277 -25.92 -0.21 -4.46
CA GLY A 277 -27.31 -0.64 -4.38
C GLY A 277 -27.50 -1.93 -3.59
N ASP A 278 -26.42 -2.55 -3.13
CA ASP A 278 -26.47 -3.81 -2.38
C ASP A 278 -27.04 -3.62 -0.97
N PRO A 279 -27.78 -4.60 -0.44
CA PRO A 279 -28.19 -4.55 0.95
C PRO A 279 -26.97 -4.58 1.87
N PRO A 280 -27.02 -3.92 3.05
CA PRO A 280 -25.90 -3.83 3.96
C PRO A 280 -25.50 -5.19 4.57
N GLY A 281 -26.36 -6.19 4.54
CA GLY A 281 -26.18 -7.49 5.17
C GLY A 281 -26.90 -7.60 6.51
N GLU A 282 -26.74 -8.75 7.17
CA GLU A 282 -27.32 -9.01 8.49
C GLU A 282 -26.29 -8.75 9.58
N PHE A 283 -26.71 -8.16 10.70
CA PHE A 283 -25.82 -7.87 11.82
C PHE A 283 -25.08 -9.12 12.30
N GLY A 284 -23.77 -9.01 12.46
CA GLY A 284 -22.89 -10.08 12.91
C GLY A 284 -22.59 -11.17 11.89
N ALA A 285 -23.15 -11.08 10.66
CA ALA A 285 -22.84 -12.03 9.60
C ALA A 285 -21.46 -11.83 8.98
N ALA A 286 -20.92 -12.91 8.40
CA ALA A 286 -19.69 -12.83 7.61
C ALA A 286 -19.96 -12.27 6.21
N ASP A 287 -18.96 -11.63 5.60
CA ASP A 287 -18.95 -11.29 4.18
C ASP A 287 -17.52 -11.25 3.59
N LYS A 288 -17.42 -10.93 2.31
CA LYS A 288 -16.13 -10.81 1.59
C LYS A 288 -15.60 -9.38 1.48
N LYS A 289 -16.26 -8.43 2.16
CA LYS A 289 -15.90 -7.03 2.09
C LYS A 289 -14.70 -6.76 2.99
N VAL A 290 -13.76 -5.99 2.50
CA VAL A 290 -12.59 -5.53 3.25
C VAL A 290 -12.70 -4.02 3.46
N GLN A 291 -12.04 -3.52 4.51
CA GLN A 291 -12.03 -2.11 4.84
C GLN A 291 -11.49 -1.28 3.67
N ALA A 292 -12.09 -0.11 3.42
CA ALA A 292 -11.74 0.73 2.28
C ALA A 292 -10.28 1.17 2.28
N TYR A 293 -9.70 1.29 1.08
CA TYR A 293 -8.33 1.78 0.87
C TYR A 293 -8.32 3.23 0.41
N CYS A 294 -7.22 3.91 0.69
CA CYS A 294 -6.93 5.25 0.20
C CYS A 294 -5.42 5.48 0.13
N PHE A 295 -4.99 6.60 -0.43
CA PHE A 295 -3.64 7.11 -0.22
C PHE A 295 -3.64 8.14 0.90
N ARG A 296 -2.65 8.08 1.78
CA ARG A 296 -2.41 9.07 2.82
C ARG A 296 -1.56 10.19 2.20
N LEU A 297 -2.19 11.35 1.98
CA LEU A 297 -1.58 12.42 1.22
C LEU A 297 -0.79 13.37 2.12
N CYS A 298 0.38 13.79 1.63
CA CYS A 298 1.16 14.84 2.25
C CYS A 298 0.91 16.16 1.51
N LEU A 299 0.16 17.06 2.13
CA LEU A 299 -0.20 18.35 1.57
C LEU A 299 0.48 19.49 2.34
N THR A 300 0.61 20.65 1.68
CA THR A 300 1.12 21.88 2.28
C THR A 300 0.40 23.11 1.73
N LYS A 301 0.41 24.21 2.50
CA LYS A 301 -0.01 25.53 2.06
C LYS A 301 1.18 26.43 1.71
N ASP A 302 2.41 26.04 2.02
CA ASP A 302 3.57 26.87 1.72
C ASP A 302 3.74 27.01 0.20
N PRO A 303 3.62 28.22 -0.39
CA PRO A 303 3.68 28.40 -1.84
C PRO A 303 5.04 28.02 -2.44
N ARG A 304 6.11 27.96 -1.63
CA ARG A 304 7.46 27.58 -2.07
C ARG A 304 7.57 26.06 -2.21
N ASN A 305 6.79 25.29 -1.42
CA ASN A 305 6.78 23.83 -1.39
C ASN A 305 5.53 23.20 -2.02
N ARG A 306 4.55 24.00 -2.43
CA ARG A 306 3.26 23.52 -2.95
C ARG A 306 3.33 23.19 -4.44
N VAL A 307 2.76 22.05 -4.80
CA VAL A 307 2.43 21.65 -6.18
C VAL A 307 0.91 21.58 -6.30
N GLU A 308 0.36 22.21 -7.33
CA GLU A 308 -1.08 22.17 -7.59
C GLU A 308 -1.60 20.75 -7.79
N PHE A 309 -2.87 20.53 -7.43
CA PHE A 309 -3.50 19.22 -7.62
C PHE A 309 -3.59 18.87 -9.10
N PRO A 310 -3.07 17.71 -9.52
CA PRO A 310 -3.15 17.32 -10.93
C PRO A 310 -4.57 16.90 -11.31
N LYS A 311 -4.98 17.23 -12.52
CA LYS A 311 -6.18 16.66 -13.13
C LYS A 311 -5.84 15.29 -13.69
N PRO A 312 -6.43 14.18 -13.20
CA PRO A 312 -6.15 12.87 -13.78
C PRO A 312 -6.70 12.77 -15.21
N ALA A 313 -6.02 11.99 -16.05
CA ALA A 313 -6.43 11.82 -17.46
C ALA A 313 -7.85 11.25 -17.62
N ALA A 314 -8.21 10.32 -16.71
CA ALA A 314 -9.53 9.69 -16.67
C ALA A 314 -10.51 10.43 -15.72
N TYR A 315 -10.35 11.76 -15.56
CA TYR A 315 -11.22 12.55 -14.73
C TYR A 315 -12.66 12.55 -15.27
N ASP A 316 -13.60 12.25 -14.39
CA ASP A 316 -15.04 12.29 -14.63
C ASP A 316 -15.73 13.01 -13.46
N ALA A 317 -16.30 14.18 -13.73
CA ALA A 317 -16.95 15.01 -12.73
C ALA A 317 -18.18 14.33 -12.09
N ASP A 318 -18.86 13.45 -12.82
CA ASP A 318 -20.07 12.78 -12.35
C ASP A 318 -19.78 11.85 -11.16
N GLN A 319 -18.54 11.37 -11.04
CA GLN A 319 -18.10 10.56 -9.90
C GLN A 319 -18.19 11.31 -8.56
N TYR A 320 -18.25 12.63 -8.57
CA TYR A 320 -18.26 13.51 -7.38
C TYR A 320 -19.59 14.22 -7.16
N GLU A 321 -20.65 13.83 -7.85
CA GLU A 321 -21.97 14.45 -7.72
C GLU A 321 -22.53 14.33 -6.29
N LEU A 322 -22.33 13.17 -5.63
CA LEU A 322 -22.70 13.00 -4.22
C LEU A 322 -21.93 13.98 -3.32
N LEU A 323 -20.63 14.14 -3.55
CA LEU A 323 -19.79 15.12 -2.84
C LEU A 323 -20.30 16.55 -3.06
N LEU A 324 -20.64 16.89 -4.30
CA LEU A 324 -21.19 18.20 -4.63
C LEU A 324 -22.43 18.53 -3.79
N ARG A 325 -23.36 17.60 -3.71
CA ARG A 325 -24.58 17.75 -2.90
C ARG A 325 -24.28 17.95 -1.42
N VAL A 326 -23.28 17.22 -0.90
CA VAL A 326 -22.83 17.37 0.49
C VAL A 326 -22.22 18.75 0.73
N LEU A 327 -21.37 19.24 -0.18
CA LEU A 327 -20.78 20.58 -0.08
C LEU A 327 -21.82 21.69 -0.20
N GLN A 328 -22.77 21.57 -1.12
CA GLN A 328 -23.88 22.51 -1.30
C GLN A 328 -24.83 22.52 -0.10
N ALA A 329 -24.93 21.42 0.62
CA ALA A 329 -25.67 21.32 1.87
C ALA A 329 -24.94 21.93 3.08
N GLY A 330 -23.75 22.51 2.87
CA GLY A 330 -23.01 23.26 3.87
C GLY A 330 -22.05 22.45 4.74
N TRP A 331 -21.76 21.20 4.38
CA TRP A 331 -20.73 20.43 5.09
C TRP A 331 -19.35 20.72 4.47
N TRP A 332 -18.46 21.38 5.22
CA TRP A 332 -17.15 21.81 4.74
C TRP A 332 -16.01 21.38 5.66
N ALA A 333 -16.23 20.34 6.46
CA ALA A 333 -15.29 19.92 7.49
C ALA A 333 -14.15 19.02 6.96
N TYR A 334 -13.86 19.03 5.65
CA TYR A 334 -12.80 18.25 5.03
C TYR A 334 -11.45 18.39 5.71
N TYR A 335 -11.13 19.62 6.12
CA TYR A 335 -9.84 19.97 6.70
C TYR A 335 -9.63 19.47 8.12
N GLN A 336 -10.65 18.92 8.77
CA GLN A 336 -10.55 18.45 10.16
C GLN A 336 -9.62 17.25 10.33
N LYS A 337 -9.29 16.55 9.23
CA LYS A 337 -8.38 15.43 9.18
C LYS A 337 -7.19 15.67 8.27
N PHE A 338 -6.81 16.92 8.10
CA PHE A 338 -5.51 17.33 7.58
C PHE A 338 -4.60 17.52 8.78
N ASP A 339 -4.18 16.38 9.36
CA ASP A 339 -3.42 16.35 10.61
C ASP A 339 -2.02 16.93 10.38
N GLU A 340 -1.66 17.95 11.14
CA GLU A 340 -0.39 18.66 10.97
C GLU A 340 0.80 17.78 11.33
N ILE A 341 1.78 17.71 10.44
CA ILE A 341 3.09 17.11 10.64
C ILE A 341 4.16 18.18 10.46
N PRO A 342 5.43 17.95 10.83
CA PRO A 342 6.47 18.97 10.72
C PRO A 342 6.57 19.65 9.35
N ASN A 343 7.15 20.85 9.35
CA ASN A 343 7.39 21.67 8.16
C ASN A 343 6.11 22.17 7.45
N GLY A 344 5.03 22.42 8.21
CA GLY A 344 3.79 22.94 7.67
C GLY A 344 3.13 22.01 6.65
N LYS A 345 3.37 20.72 6.81
CA LYS A 345 2.77 19.65 6.01
C LYS A 345 1.66 18.94 6.77
N THR A 346 0.98 18.03 6.10
CA THR A 346 -0.12 17.26 6.70
C THR A 346 -0.03 15.80 6.36
N ASP A 347 -0.57 14.95 7.26
CA ASP A 347 -1.05 13.62 6.94
C ASP A 347 -2.56 13.73 6.69
N CYS A 348 -3.00 13.59 5.45
CA CYS A 348 -4.41 13.70 5.11
C CYS A 348 -5.12 12.37 5.28
N ASN A 349 -6.02 12.31 6.25
CA ASN A 349 -6.87 11.16 6.50
C ASN A 349 -8.27 11.34 5.88
N ASN A 350 -8.99 10.24 5.77
CA ASN A 350 -10.40 10.26 5.40
C ASN A 350 -11.25 10.97 6.47
N HIS A 351 -12.24 11.74 6.03
CA HIS A 351 -13.19 12.39 6.93
C HIS A 351 -14.52 12.68 6.25
N GLY A 352 -15.59 12.54 7.03
CA GLY A 352 -16.94 12.95 6.66
C GLY A 352 -17.72 11.97 5.76
N PRO A 353 -18.87 12.45 5.23
CA PRO A 353 -19.81 11.61 4.50
C PRO A 353 -19.30 11.17 3.11
N PHE A 354 -18.33 11.89 2.54
CA PHE A 354 -17.69 11.55 1.29
C PHE A 354 -16.22 11.98 1.37
N GLY A 355 -15.31 11.04 1.41
CA GLY A 355 -13.89 11.30 1.70
C GLY A 355 -12.93 10.59 0.75
N PHE A 356 -11.70 10.42 1.21
CA PHE A 356 -10.63 9.80 0.44
C PHE A 356 -10.75 8.29 0.33
N ASP A 357 -11.43 7.63 1.26
CA ASP A 357 -11.69 6.19 1.21
C ASP A 357 -12.57 5.85 0.01
N ASN A 358 -12.06 5.03 -0.90
CA ASN A 358 -12.77 4.58 -2.10
C ASN A 358 -13.55 3.31 -1.79
N ILE A 359 -14.64 3.45 -1.02
CA ILE A 359 -15.40 2.36 -0.42
C ILE A 359 -15.96 1.43 -1.50
N GLY A 360 -15.67 0.13 -1.38
CA GLY A 360 -16.19 -0.91 -2.27
C GLY A 360 -15.33 -1.20 -3.50
N PHE A 361 -14.39 -0.33 -3.86
CA PHE A 361 -13.56 -0.49 -5.05
C PHE A 361 -12.32 -1.37 -4.85
N ASN A 362 -12.06 -1.77 -3.60
CA ASN A 362 -10.92 -2.60 -3.20
C ASN A 362 -11.29 -4.06 -2.85
N TYR A 363 -12.56 -4.46 -2.89
CA TYR A 363 -12.98 -5.78 -2.42
C TYR A 363 -12.32 -6.95 -3.14
N ALA A 364 -11.99 -6.78 -4.42
CA ALA A 364 -11.27 -7.79 -5.18
C ALA A 364 -9.76 -7.80 -4.94
N TYR A 365 -9.19 -6.77 -4.31
CA TYR A 365 -7.74 -6.57 -4.21
C TYR A 365 -6.99 -7.75 -3.55
N PRO A 366 -7.43 -8.31 -2.42
CA PRO A 366 -6.69 -9.37 -1.75
C PRO A 366 -6.41 -10.59 -2.64
N GLU A 367 -7.39 -11.01 -3.45
CA GLU A 367 -7.30 -12.20 -4.30
C GLU A 367 -6.91 -11.90 -5.77
N ALA A 368 -6.73 -10.63 -6.12
CA ALA A 368 -6.44 -10.20 -7.48
C ALA A 368 -5.03 -10.61 -7.94
N SER A 369 -4.87 -10.75 -9.27
CA SER A 369 -3.55 -10.83 -9.90
C SER A 369 -2.76 -9.54 -9.69
N TYR A 370 -1.45 -9.56 -9.93
CA TYR A 370 -0.64 -8.33 -9.83
C TYR A 370 -1.11 -7.24 -10.81
N GLU A 371 -1.53 -7.63 -12.02
CA GLU A 371 -2.11 -6.72 -13.01
C GLU A 371 -3.39 -6.07 -12.49
N ARG A 372 -4.31 -6.90 -11.96
CA ARG A 372 -5.58 -6.41 -11.43
C ARG A 372 -5.39 -5.53 -10.19
N ARG A 373 -4.44 -5.84 -9.33
CA ARG A 373 -4.10 -4.96 -8.20
C ARG A 373 -3.59 -3.60 -8.67
N ARG A 374 -2.75 -3.56 -9.72
CA ARG A 374 -2.30 -2.28 -10.31
C ARG A 374 -3.48 -1.45 -10.83
N GLU A 375 -4.42 -2.08 -11.54
CA GLU A 375 -5.64 -1.39 -11.99
C GLU A 375 -6.46 -0.82 -10.82
N ILE A 376 -6.62 -1.59 -9.74
CA ILE A 376 -7.30 -1.13 -8.52
C ILE A 376 -6.56 0.05 -7.87
N ILE A 377 -5.23 -0.01 -7.78
CA ILE A 377 -4.40 1.08 -7.26
C ILE A 377 -4.55 2.35 -8.13
N ASP A 378 -4.53 2.21 -9.46
CA ASP A 378 -4.69 3.32 -10.38
C ASP A 378 -6.11 3.92 -10.35
N GLU A 379 -7.14 3.09 -10.15
CA GLU A 379 -8.50 3.54 -9.88
C GLU A 379 -8.57 4.40 -8.61
N HIS A 380 -7.94 3.96 -7.52
CA HIS A 380 -7.89 4.73 -6.26
C HIS A 380 -7.12 6.05 -6.42
N ARG A 381 -6.01 6.02 -7.17
CA ARG A 381 -5.25 7.24 -7.50
C ARG A 381 -6.09 8.22 -8.31
N THR A 382 -6.73 7.74 -9.36
CA THR A 382 -7.61 8.56 -10.23
C THR A 382 -8.76 9.16 -9.43
N TYR A 383 -9.40 8.36 -8.58
CA TYR A 383 -10.47 8.82 -7.71
C TYR A 383 -10.00 9.95 -6.77
N GLN A 384 -8.91 9.75 -6.03
CA GLN A 384 -8.46 10.77 -5.07
C GLN A 384 -7.90 12.02 -5.75
N GLN A 385 -7.14 11.88 -6.84
CA GLN A 385 -6.68 13.05 -7.63
C GLN A 385 -7.86 13.83 -8.20
N GLY A 386 -8.85 13.13 -8.74
CA GLY A 386 -10.06 13.74 -9.28
C GLY A 386 -10.90 14.43 -8.21
N LEU A 387 -10.97 13.86 -6.99
CA LEU A 387 -11.63 14.47 -5.85
C LEU A 387 -10.98 15.80 -5.47
N LEU A 388 -9.65 15.82 -5.34
CA LEU A 388 -8.91 17.05 -5.04
C LEU A 388 -9.11 18.11 -6.14
N TRP A 389 -9.00 17.68 -7.40
CA TRP A 389 -9.23 18.54 -8.56
C TRP A 389 -10.66 19.09 -8.58
N PHE A 390 -11.66 18.23 -8.36
CA PHE A 390 -13.07 18.61 -8.34
C PHE A 390 -13.36 19.70 -7.30
N ILE A 391 -12.95 19.51 -6.05
CA ILE A 391 -13.19 20.50 -4.99
C ILE A 391 -12.51 21.83 -5.32
N ALA A 392 -11.32 21.80 -5.87
CA ALA A 392 -10.56 23.00 -6.19
C ALA A 392 -11.08 23.74 -7.42
N ASN A 393 -11.69 23.06 -8.42
CA ASN A 393 -11.87 23.63 -9.74
C ASN A 393 -13.29 23.55 -10.32
N ASP A 394 -14.18 22.65 -9.83
CA ASP A 394 -15.53 22.56 -10.40
C ASP A 394 -16.36 23.81 -10.02
N PRO A 395 -16.91 24.53 -11.03
CA PRO A 395 -17.61 25.80 -10.77
C PRO A 395 -18.90 25.66 -9.94
N ARG A 396 -19.41 24.44 -9.77
CA ARG A 396 -20.61 24.15 -8.96
C ARG A 396 -20.30 24.06 -7.47
N VAL A 397 -19.03 23.85 -7.10
CA VAL A 397 -18.58 23.82 -5.71
C VAL A 397 -18.69 25.22 -5.10
N PRO A 398 -19.19 25.39 -3.86
CA PRO A 398 -19.26 26.69 -3.20
C PRO A 398 -17.92 27.42 -3.20
N LEU A 399 -17.93 28.70 -3.58
CA LEU A 399 -16.71 29.46 -3.86
C LEU A 399 -15.73 29.53 -2.69
N ASP A 400 -16.26 29.63 -1.46
CA ASP A 400 -15.40 29.69 -0.27
C ASP A 400 -14.70 28.35 0.00
N VAL A 401 -15.37 27.22 -0.32
CA VAL A 401 -14.76 25.87 -0.28
C VAL A 401 -13.65 25.77 -1.32
N GLN A 402 -13.91 26.19 -2.56
CA GLN A 402 -12.90 26.21 -3.61
C GLN A 402 -11.67 27.04 -3.21
N ARG A 403 -11.88 28.26 -2.72
CA ARG A 403 -10.79 29.15 -2.33
C ARG A 403 -9.94 28.55 -1.23
N GLY A 404 -10.56 28.03 -0.17
CA GLY A 404 -9.86 27.39 0.93
C GLY A 404 -9.09 26.14 0.48
N PHE A 405 -9.65 25.38 -0.48
CA PHE A 405 -9.01 24.17 -0.98
C PHE A 405 -7.81 24.46 -1.91
N ARG A 406 -7.87 25.55 -2.70
CA ARG A 406 -6.78 26.01 -3.56
C ARG A 406 -5.55 26.52 -2.80
N GLU A 407 -5.68 26.80 -1.51
CA GLU A 407 -4.53 27.10 -0.67
C GLU A 407 -3.63 25.89 -0.47
N TRP A 408 -4.19 24.67 -0.55
CA TRP A 408 -3.49 23.43 -0.42
C TRP A 408 -2.93 22.92 -1.75
N GLY A 409 -1.89 22.07 -1.66
CA GLY A 409 -1.35 21.30 -2.78
C GLY A 409 -0.44 20.20 -2.25
N LEU A 410 0.04 19.34 -3.14
CA LEU A 410 0.99 18.29 -2.80
C LEU A 410 2.31 18.90 -2.34
N ALA A 411 2.96 18.31 -1.34
CA ALA A 411 4.27 18.75 -0.89
C ALA A 411 5.36 18.35 -1.92
N ARG A 412 6.07 19.35 -2.47
CA ARG A 412 7.06 19.19 -3.55
C ARG A 412 8.24 18.32 -3.14
N ASP A 413 8.66 18.39 -1.89
CA ASP A 413 9.79 17.67 -1.31
C ASP A 413 9.42 16.26 -0.85
N GLU A 414 8.14 15.88 -0.93
CA GLU A 414 7.69 14.52 -0.64
C GLU A 414 7.38 13.77 -1.94
N PHE A 415 7.69 12.48 -1.96
CA PHE A 415 7.36 11.58 -3.08
C PHE A 415 7.81 12.08 -4.45
N ALA A 416 8.96 12.77 -4.54
CA ALA A 416 9.42 13.38 -5.78
C ALA A 416 9.54 12.38 -6.94
N GLY A 417 9.93 11.13 -6.67
CA GLY A 417 10.03 10.06 -7.67
C GLY A 417 8.69 9.54 -8.21
N THR A 418 7.57 9.93 -7.60
CA THR A 418 6.20 9.49 -7.96
C THR A 418 5.26 10.67 -8.19
N ASN A 419 5.81 11.79 -8.72
CA ASN A 419 5.07 13.03 -8.99
C ASN A 419 4.37 13.59 -7.73
N HIS A 420 5.04 13.54 -6.59
CA HIS A 420 4.56 14.02 -5.29
C HIS A 420 3.33 13.27 -4.76
N TRP A 421 3.04 12.09 -5.33
CA TRP A 421 1.97 11.21 -4.90
C TRP A 421 2.53 10.04 -4.07
N PRO A 422 1.89 9.64 -2.95
CA PRO A 422 2.37 8.53 -2.14
C PRO A 422 2.57 7.26 -2.97
N HIS A 423 3.67 6.57 -2.74
CA HIS A 423 3.99 5.33 -3.46
C HIS A 423 3.23 4.12 -2.93
N GLN A 424 2.75 4.18 -1.68
CA GLN A 424 2.04 3.11 -1.00
C GLN A 424 0.55 3.43 -0.87
N ILE A 425 -0.33 2.57 -1.38
CA ILE A 425 -1.74 2.59 -1.03
C ILE A 425 -1.94 2.02 0.37
N TYR A 426 -2.87 2.56 1.14
CA TYR A 426 -3.21 2.05 2.46
C TYR A 426 -4.03 0.76 2.34
N VAL A 427 -3.35 -0.37 2.29
CA VAL A 427 -3.96 -1.69 2.44
C VAL A 427 -4.25 -1.89 3.93
N ARG A 428 -5.48 -1.65 4.36
CA ARG A 428 -5.89 -1.75 5.77
C ARG A 428 -5.97 -3.19 6.24
N GLU A 429 -6.48 -4.05 5.38
CA GLU A 429 -6.56 -5.49 5.57
C GLU A 429 -6.57 -6.23 4.23
N ALA A 430 -6.13 -7.47 4.22
CA ALA A 430 -6.22 -8.36 3.07
C ALA A 430 -6.43 -9.79 3.56
N ARG A 431 -5.45 -10.69 3.37
CA ARG A 431 -5.52 -12.07 3.87
C ARG A 431 -5.06 -12.12 5.33
N ARG A 432 -5.89 -12.68 6.19
CA ARG A 432 -5.56 -12.94 7.60
C ARG A 432 -5.33 -14.44 7.80
N MET A 433 -4.17 -14.79 8.34
CA MET A 433 -3.77 -16.17 8.58
C MET A 433 -4.70 -16.86 9.59
N ILE A 434 -5.13 -18.06 9.29
CA ILE A 434 -5.80 -18.96 10.23
C ILE A 434 -4.71 -19.86 10.82
N GLY A 435 -4.18 -19.45 11.97
CA GLY A 435 -3.16 -20.20 12.71
C GLY A 435 -3.74 -21.06 13.83
N SER A 436 -2.86 -21.71 14.58
CA SER A 436 -3.24 -22.40 15.82
C SER A 436 -3.73 -21.45 16.91
N TYR A 437 -3.39 -20.18 16.78
CA TYR A 437 -3.88 -19.07 17.58
C TYR A 437 -4.28 -17.91 16.66
N VAL A 438 -5.47 -17.35 16.88
CA VAL A 438 -5.98 -16.17 16.21
C VAL A 438 -6.27 -15.14 17.29
N MET A 439 -5.61 -13.98 17.20
CA MET A 439 -5.86 -12.86 18.12
C MET A 439 -7.17 -12.18 17.74
N THR A 440 -8.01 -11.92 18.73
CA THR A 440 -9.37 -11.38 18.56
C THR A 440 -9.59 -10.16 19.44
N GLU A 441 -10.75 -9.51 19.36
CA GLU A 441 -11.12 -8.43 20.27
C GLU A 441 -11.14 -8.86 21.74
N ASN A 442 -11.35 -10.17 22.01
CA ASN A 442 -11.41 -10.69 23.37
C ASN A 442 -10.07 -10.54 24.11
N GLU A 443 -8.95 -10.74 23.41
CA GLU A 443 -7.60 -10.48 23.95
C GLU A 443 -7.37 -8.97 24.14
N LEU A 444 -7.76 -8.16 23.17
CA LEU A 444 -7.63 -6.69 23.25
C LEU A 444 -8.45 -6.11 24.40
N ARG A 445 -9.63 -6.65 24.66
CA ARG A 445 -10.51 -6.29 25.78
C ARG A 445 -10.11 -6.96 27.10
N LYS A 446 -9.02 -7.75 27.12
CA LYS A 446 -8.53 -8.49 28.30
C LYS A 446 -9.51 -9.52 28.84
N GLN A 447 -10.40 -10.04 27.99
CA GLN A 447 -11.33 -11.13 28.35
C GLN A 447 -10.63 -12.49 28.22
N LYS A 448 -9.57 -12.57 27.41
CA LYS A 448 -8.70 -13.73 27.26
C LYS A 448 -7.23 -13.31 27.44
N PRO A 449 -6.37 -14.19 27.96
CA PRO A 449 -4.94 -13.92 28.05
C PRO A 449 -4.26 -14.05 26.69
N THR A 450 -3.14 -13.32 26.50
CA THR A 450 -2.23 -13.47 25.37
C THR A 450 -0.93 -14.12 25.88
N PRO A 451 -0.81 -15.46 25.84
CA PRO A 451 0.27 -16.17 26.55
C PRO A 451 1.65 -15.92 25.94
N ASP A 452 1.80 -15.97 24.64
CA ASP A 452 3.10 -15.89 23.94
C ASP A 452 3.26 -14.57 23.19
N SER A 453 3.03 -13.44 23.87
CA SER A 453 3.13 -12.14 23.22
C SER A 453 4.55 -11.83 22.76
N VAL A 454 4.70 -11.37 21.52
CA VAL A 454 5.97 -10.97 20.90
C VAL A 454 6.21 -9.46 20.93
N GLY A 455 5.22 -8.69 21.35
CA GLY A 455 5.28 -7.23 21.44
C GLY A 455 4.05 -6.65 22.10
N MET A 456 4.05 -5.34 22.31
CA MET A 456 2.90 -4.59 22.80
C MET A 456 2.56 -3.45 21.86
N GLY A 457 1.26 -3.21 21.68
CA GLY A 457 0.69 -2.03 21.05
C GLY A 457 -0.30 -1.36 22.00
N SER A 458 -0.66 -0.12 21.74
CA SER A 458 -1.66 0.59 22.53
C SER A 458 -2.39 1.61 21.66
N TYR A 459 -3.66 1.33 21.42
CA TYR A 459 -4.62 2.22 20.79
C TYR A 459 -6.04 1.76 21.16
N THR A 460 -7.05 2.55 20.85
CA THR A 460 -8.45 2.12 20.97
C THR A 460 -8.81 1.15 19.85
N ILE A 461 -9.81 0.30 20.08
CA ILE A 461 -10.45 -0.45 19.00
C ILE A 461 -11.21 0.58 18.15
N ASP A 462 -10.79 0.71 16.91
CA ASP A 462 -11.38 1.63 15.93
C ASP A 462 -12.15 0.79 14.88
N SER A 463 -13.44 0.60 15.12
CA SER A 463 -14.31 -0.20 14.25
C SER A 463 -15.65 0.49 13.98
#